data_a4a378d571bd5f1992ee4808ea2b598c
#
_entry.id   a4a378d571bd5f1992ee4808ea2b598c
#
_cell.length_a   1.000
_cell.length_b   1.000
_cell.length_c   1.000
_cell.angle_alpha   90.00
_cell.angle_beta   90.00
_cell.angle_gamma   90.00
#
_symmetry.space_group_name_H-M   'P 1'
#
loop_
_entity.id
_entity.type
_entity.pdbx_description
1 polymer ?
#
loop_
_entity_poly.entity_id
_entity_poly.type
_entity_poly.pdbx_seq_one_letter_code
_entity_poly.pdbx_strand_id
1 'polypeptide(L)'
;MKKTGWGILGAVAAFTGYAYWSTKHLTVTDYEIVSDKIPAEWDGATFVQLSDLHSASFGLYNNPLLSIVNELAPDAVFLTGDMIDGDESPYVAMAVVRKLAKEFPVFYVSGNHEGRSAFYEDFKADMEKHHVTVLENERYFLKKDGAAIMVAGVRDPRFVRDDWAEKELPKEVWEEAALKEALDDATANLSPDYFTILLSHRPEFWPLYQAYPIDLVLSGHAHGGQFRLPLTEGLFAPGQGLMPKWTAGIHRAGGKALIVSRGLGNVTKLPRLFNDPEIIRMTLRAKGDA
;
A
#
# COMPACT_ATOMS: atom_id res chain seq x y z
N MET A 1 0.34 -49.84 -9.07
CA MET A 1 -0.41 -48.92 -8.19
C MET A 1 0.43 -48.22 -7.08
N LYS A 2 1.43 -48.86 -6.45
CA LYS A 2 2.22 -48.20 -5.36
C LYS A 2 3.13 -47.06 -5.83
N LYS A 3 3.73 -47.13 -7.04
CA LYS A 3 4.65 -46.05 -7.53
C LYS A 3 3.93 -44.74 -7.89
N THR A 4 2.69 -44.81 -8.38
CA THR A 4 1.88 -43.64 -8.71
C THR A 4 1.47 -42.86 -7.44
N GLY A 5 1.20 -43.56 -6.33
CA GLY A 5 0.86 -42.91 -5.04
C GLY A 5 2.02 -42.09 -4.44
N TRP A 6 3.26 -42.60 -4.53
CA TRP A 6 4.44 -41.87 -4.06
C TRP A 6 4.74 -40.61 -4.91
N GLY A 7 4.48 -40.69 -6.22
CA GLY A 7 4.64 -39.53 -7.10
C GLY A 7 3.65 -38.40 -6.77
N ILE A 8 2.39 -38.74 -6.52
CA ILE A 8 1.37 -37.77 -6.11
C ILE A 8 1.70 -37.14 -4.76
N LEU A 9 2.10 -37.97 -3.78
CA LEU A 9 2.46 -37.49 -2.45
C LEU A 9 3.66 -36.53 -2.51
N GLY A 10 4.68 -36.85 -3.32
CA GLY A 10 5.82 -35.98 -3.55
C GLY A 10 5.43 -34.65 -4.20
N ALA A 11 4.55 -34.66 -5.19
CA ALA A 11 4.06 -33.44 -5.84
C ALA A 11 3.24 -32.56 -4.88
N VAL A 12 2.39 -33.14 -4.06
CA VAL A 12 1.63 -32.40 -3.02
C VAL A 12 2.57 -31.78 -1.98
N ALA A 13 3.55 -32.53 -1.51
CA ALA A 13 4.54 -32.01 -0.55
C ALA A 13 5.37 -30.84 -1.14
N ALA A 14 5.82 -30.98 -2.39
CA ALA A 14 6.55 -29.93 -3.08
C ALA A 14 5.70 -28.68 -3.29
N PHE A 15 4.43 -28.83 -3.69
CA PHE A 15 3.49 -27.73 -3.86
C PHE A 15 3.20 -27.02 -2.54
N THR A 16 2.97 -27.78 -1.46
CA THR A 16 2.72 -27.21 -0.12
C THR A 16 3.97 -26.47 0.39
N GLY A 17 5.14 -27.05 0.19
CA GLY A 17 6.41 -26.39 0.53
C GLY A 17 6.63 -25.08 -0.22
N TYR A 18 6.37 -25.09 -1.53
CA TYR A 18 6.43 -23.89 -2.37
C TYR A 18 5.42 -22.83 -1.92
N ALA A 19 4.16 -23.22 -1.71
CA ALA A 19 3.10 -22.31 -1.28
C ALA A 19 3.42 -21.65 0.07
N TYR A 20 3.97 -22.41 1.02
CA TYR A 20 4.45 -21.85 2.29
C TYR A 20 5.61 -20.88 2.09
N TRP A 21 6.61 -21.28 1.28
CA TRP A 21 7.77 -20.44 0.99
C TRP A 21 7.36 -19.12 0.30
N SER A 22 6.53 -19.20 -0.75
CA SER A 22 6.04 -18.03 -1.48
C SER A 22 5.26 -17.05 -0.58
N THR A 23 4.57 -17.55 0.45
CA THR A 23 3.84 -16.72 1.42
C THR A 23 4.77 -15.97 2.40
N LYS A 24 6.01 -16.41 2.54
CA LYS A 24 6.98 -15.85 3.52
C LYS A 24 8.20 -15.21 2.88
N HIS A 25 8.39 -15.41 1.58
CA HIS A 25 9.52 -14.88 0.85
C HIS A 25 9.29 -13.42 0.47
N LEU A 26 9.93 -12.50 1.22
CA LEU A 26 9.87 -11.07 0.94
C LEU A 26 10.65 -10.73 -0.33
N THR A 27 10.04 -9.97 -1.22
CA THR A 27 10.68 -9.45 -2.44
C THR A 27 10.73 -7.94 -2.41
N VAL A 28 11.80 -7.35 -2.95
CA VAL A 28 11.90 -5.91 -3.18
C VAL A 28 11.66 -5.64 -4.65
N THR A 29 10.75 -4.72 -4.94
CA THR A 29 10.47 -4.25 -6.29
C THR A 29 10.87 -2.78 -6.39
N ASP A 30 11.67 -2.45 -7.41
CA ASP A 30 12.20 -1.11 -7.62
C ASP A 30 11.44 -0.38 -8.72
N TYR A 31 11.06 0.87 -8.44
CA TYR A 31 10.50 1.80 -9.42
C TYR A 31 11.27 3.11 -9.43
N GLU A 32 11.46 3.65 -10.64
CA GLU A 32 11.97 5.00 -10.84
C GLU A 32 10.84 5.93 -11.28
N ILE A 33 10.71 7.07 -10.60
CA ILE A 33 9.68 8.08 -10.85
C ILE A 33 10.38 9.34 -11.33
N VAL A 34 10.20 9.65 -12.60
CA VAL A 34 10.80 10.79 -13.26
C VAL A 34 9.73 11.87 -13.46
N SER A 35 9.98 13.09 -13.02
CA SER A 35 9.10 14.24 -13.23
C SER A 35 9.90 15.55 -13.24
N ASP A 36 9.44 16.51 -14.04
CA ASP A 36 9.93 17.89 -14.06
C ASP A 36 9.50 18.70 -12.82
N LYS A 37 8.49 18.21 -12.08
CA LYS A 37 8.04 18.79 -10.81
C LYS A 37 8.85 18.32 -9.60
N ILE A 38 9.71 17.33 -9.75
CA ILE A 38 10.59 16.88 -8.66
C ILE A 38 11.72 17.89 -8.52
N PRO A 39 11.84 18.59 -7.37
CA PRO A 39 12.94 19.51 -7.14
C PRO A 39 14.30 18.80 -7.18
N ALA A 40 15.35 19.50 -7.56
CA ALA A 40 16.71 18.95 -7.67
C ALA A 40 17.21 18.36 -6.34
N GLU A 41 16.81 18.94 -5.21
CA GLU A 41 17.14 18.46 -3.86
C GLU A 41 16.57 17.08 -3.55
N TRP A 42 15.53 16.69 -4.30
CA TRP A 42 14.88 15.38 -4.19
C TRP A 42 15.36 14.37 -5.25
N ASP A 43 16.29 14.77 -6.14
CA ASP A 43 16.87 13.80 -7.09
C ASP A 43 17.64 12.71 -6.35
N GLY A 44 17.37 11.47 -6.68
CA GLY A 44 17.93 10.30 -6.01
C GLY A 44 17.29 9.95 -4.66
N ALA A 45 16.36 10.74 -4.14
CA ALA A 45 15.65 10.41 -2.90
C ALA A 45 14.89 9.08 -3.05
N THR A 46 14.91 8.28 -1.99
CA THR A 46 14.30 6.94 -1.98
C THR A 46 13.19 6.84 -0.96
N PHE A 47 12.10 6.19 -1.34
CA PHE A 47 10.97 5.90 -0.47
C PHE A 47 10.66 4.41 -0.47
N VAL A 48 10.18 3.91 0.67
CA VAL A 48 9.68 2.54 0.78
C VAL A 48 8.17 2.58 1.01
N GLN A 49 7.43 1.78 0.24
CA GLN A 49 6.02 1.51 0.48
C GLN A 49 5.84 0.11 1.07
N LEU A 50 5.11 0.03 2.17
CA LEU A 50 4.60 -1.18 2.79
C LEU A 50 3.07 -1.11 2.82
N SER A 51 2.40 -2.20 2.52
CA SER A 51 0.94 -2.27 2.49
C SER A 51 0.43 -3.62 2.92
N ASP A 52 -0.80 -3.66 3.39
CA ASP A 52 -1.54 -4.91 3.61
C ASP A 52 -0.74 -5.91 4.46
N LEU A 53 -0.24 -5.47 5.61
CA LEU A 53 0.50 -6.34 6.53
C LEU A 53 -0.43 -7.37 7.19
N HIS A 54 -1.70 -7.00 7.47
CA HIS A 54 -2.70 -7.86 8.12
C HIS A 54 -2.13 -8.60 9.33
N SER A 55 -1.43 -7.90 10.19
CA SER A 55 -0.75 -8.45 11.35
C SER A 55 0.16 -9.67 11.06
N ALA A 56 0.59 -9.85 9.81
CA ALA A 56 1.45 -10.98 9.41
C ALA A 56 2.83 -10.89 10.05
N SER A 57 3.42 -12.07 10.31
CA SER A 57 4.77 -12.20 10.84
C SER A 57 5.74 -12.76 9.80
N PHE A 58 6.87 -12.08 9.64
CA PHE A 58 8.02 -12.49 8.84
C PHE A 58 9.20 -12.79 9.78
N GLY A 59 9.24 -14.04 10.27
CA GLY A 59 10.22 -14.45 11.27
C GLY A 59 10.00 -13.82 12.65
N LEU A 60 11.00 -13.93 13.51
CA LEU A 60 10.93 -13.44 14.89
C LEU A 60 10.89 -11.90 14.91
N TYR A 61 9.84 -11.31 15.50
CA TYR A 61 9.65 -9.86 15.64
C TYR A 61 9.68 -9.08 14.32
N ASN A 62 9.37 -9.71 13.20
CA ASN A 62 9.47 -9.14 11.85
C ASN A 62 10.88 -8.64 11.47
N ASN A 63 11.93 -9.19 12.10
CA ASN A 63 13.30 -8.78 11.83
C ASN A 63 13.69 -8.87 10.34
N PRO A 64 13.33 -9.91 9.57
CA PRO A 64 13.63 -9.94 8.13
C PRO A 64 13.05 -8.75 7.36
N LEU A 65 11.79 -8.38 7.60
CA LEU A 65 11.15 -7.22 6.98
C LEU A 65 11.87 -5.91 7.35
N LEU A 66 12.11 -5.73 8.65
CA LEU A 66 12.76 -4.53 9.17
C LEU A 66 14.21 -4.40 8.71
N SER A 67 14.95 -5.53 8.62
CA SER A 67 16.32 -5.54 8.10
C SER A 67 16.38 -5.06 6.65
N ILE A 68 15.47 -5.55 5.80
CA ILE A 68 15.41 -5.13 4.40
C ILE A 68 15.12 -3.62 4.33
N VAL A 69 14.14 -3.10 5.07
CA VAL A 69 13.84 -1.66 5.06
C VAL A 69 15.03 -0.83 5.55
N ASN A 70 15.71 -1.28 6.60
CA ASN A 70 16.92 -0.60 7.11
C ASN A 70 18.07 -0.60 6.09
N GLU A 71 18.27 -1.71 5.37
CA GLU A 71 19.28 -1.80 4.31
C GLU A 71 18.96 -0.89 3.11
N LEU A 72 17.68 -0.68 2.82
CA LEU A 72 17.23 0.25 1.79
C LEU A 72 17.42 1.72 2.20
N ALA A 73 17.52 2.03 3.49
CA ALA A 73 17.76 3.34 4.08
C ALA A 73 16.91 4.46 3.44
N PRO A 74 15.57 4.36 3.43
CA PRO A 74 14.73 5.33 2.71
C PRO A 74 14.68 6.71 3.40
N ASP A 75 14.48 7.76 2.62
CA ASP A 75 14.18 9.11 3.12
C ASP A 75 12.81 9.17 3.86
N ALA A 76 11.86 8.29 3.51
CA ALA A 76 10.61 8.07 4.24
C ALA A 76 9.98 6.71 3.93
N VAL A 77 9.09 6.24 4.83
CA VAL A 77 8.30 5.01 4.66
C VAL A 77 6.82 5.38 4.54
N PHE A 78 6.15 4.84 3.54
CA PHE A 78 4.72 5.01 3.30
C PHE A 78 3.97 3.72 3.63
N LEU A 79 3.00 3.79 4.54
CA LEU A 79 2.13 2.70 4.93
C LEU A 79 0.75 2.94 4.29
N THR A 80 0.38 2.10 3.32
CA THR A 80 -0.81 2.33 2.50
C THR A 80 -2.01 1.47 2.89
N GLY A 81 -2.23 1.31 4.20
CA GLY A 81 -3.42 0.69 4.78
C GLY A 81 -3.34 -0.82 4.98
N ASP A 82 -4.36 -1.35 5.62
CA ASP A 82 -4.53 -2.75 6.01
C ASP A 82 -3.31 -3.30 6.76
N MET A 83 -2.77 -2.49 7.69
CA MET A 83 -1.69 -2.91 8.57
C MET A 83 -2.18 -3.87 9.64
N ILE A 84 -3.41 -3.69 10.13
CA ILE A 84 -4.10 -4.57 11.06
C ILE A 84 -5.21 -5.35 10.34
N ASP A 85 -5.65 -6.47 10.92
CA ASP A 85 -6.70 -7.32 10.32
C ASP A 85 -7.93 -7.39 11.21
N GLY A 86 -8.93 -6.57 10.89
CA GLY A 86 -10.25 -6.59 11.52
C GLY A 86 -10.18 -6.63 13.05
N ASP A 87 -10.69 -7.70 13.66
CA ASP A 87 -10.73 -7.87 15.12
C ASP A 87 -9.51 -8.61 15.69
N GLU A 88 -8.48 -8.87 14.89
CA GLU A 88 -7.23 -9.46 15.38
C GLU A 88 -6.41 -8.41 16.15
N SER A 89 -5.60 -8.90 17.09
CA SER A 89 -4.75 -8.02 17.90
C SER A 89 -3.78 -7.19 17.03
N PRO A 90 -3.73 -5.87 17.19
CA PRO A 90 -2.86 -4.99 16.42
C PRO A 90 -1.38 -5.07 16.84
N TYR A 91 -1.04 -5.89 17.82
CA TYR A 91 0.28 -5.91 18.45
C TYR A 91 1.44 -6.08 17.45
N VAL A 92 1.28 -6.96 16.45
CA VAL A 92 2.33 -7.22 15.45
C VAL A 92 2.54 -5.97 14.59
N ALA A 93 1.47 -5.36 14.10
CA ALA A 93 1.53 -4.14 13.32
C ALA A 93 2.11 -2.98 14.13
N MET A 94 1.64 -2.77 15.37
CA MET A 94 2.20 -1.77 16.30
C MET A 94 3.71 -1.94 16.47
N ALA A 95 4.18 -3.18 16.69
CA ALA A 95 5.60 -3.45 16.87
C ALA A 95 6.44 -3.11 15.64
N VAL A 96 5.93 -3.39 14.43
CA VAL A 96 6.59 -3.04 13.16
C VAL A 96 6.63 -1.52 13.00
N VAL A 97 5.49 -0.86 13.13
CA VAL A 97 5.38 0.60 12.92
C VAL A 97 6.25 1.37 13.91
N ARG A 98 6.26 1.00 15.20
CA ARG A 98 7.12 1.63 16.22
C ARG A 98 8.61 1.51 15.90
N LYS A 99 9.05 0.37 15.32
CA LYS A 99 10.45 0.19 14.93
C LYS A 99 10.80 1.02 13.70
N LEU A 100 9.91 1.09 12.70
CA LEU A 100 10.12 1.93 11.53
C LEU A 100 10.16 3.42 11.91
N ALA A 101 9.24 3.87 12.74
CA ALA A 101 9.14 5.27 13.15
C ALA A 101 10.31 5.77 14.02
N LYS A 102 11.12 4.85 14.60
CA LYS A 102 12.37 5.22 15.30
C LYS A 102 13.49 5.60 14.35
N GLU A 103 13.50 5.03 13.16
CA GLU A 103 14.61 5.14 12.21
C GLU A 103 14.27 6.09 11.04
N PHE A 104 12.99 6.18 10.67
CA PHE A 104 12.54 6.89 9.46
C PHE A 104 11.31 7.76 9.73
N PRO A 105 11.11 8.85 8.96
CA PRO A 105 9.81 9.49 8.81
C PRO A 105 8.80 8.46 8.25
N VAL A 106 7.67 8.27 8.93
CA VAL A 106 6.62 7.33 8.53
C VAL A 106 5.33 8.08 8.28
N PHE A 107 4.70 7.83 7.14
CA PHE A 107 3.39 8.32 6.76
C PHE A 107 2.42 7.15 6.63
N TYR A 108 1.21 7.34 7.07
CA TYR A 108 0.21 6.28 7.09
C TYR A 108 -1.15 6.78 6.61
N VAL A 109 -1.84 5.95 5.84
CA VAL A 109 -3.28 6.03 5.58
C VAL A 109 -3.95 4.73 5.95
N SER A 110 -5.21 4.79 6.34
CA SER A 110 -6.00 3.59 6.68
C SER A 110 -6.44 2.83 5.44
N GLY A 111 -6.64 1.52 5.61
CA GLY A 111 -7.33 0.66 4.66
C GLY A 111 -8.73 0.25 5.15
N ASN A 112 -9.36 -0.67 4.45
CA ASN A 112 -10.72 -1.09 4.79
C ASN A 112 -10.78 -2.04 6.00
N HIS A 113 -9.69 -2.69 6.36
CA HIS A 113 -9.63 -3.52 7.56
C HIS A 113 -9.57 -2.68 8.82
N GLU A 114 -8.85 -1.57 8.80
CA GLU A 114 -8.88 -0.58 9.88
C GLU A 114 -10.30 -0.03 10.11
N GLY A 115 -11.05 0.27 9.03
CA GLY A 115 -12.43 0.75 9.12
C GLY A 115 -13.44 -0.28 9.65
N ARG A 116 -13.00 -1.48 9.97
CA ARG A 116 -13.79 -2.56 10.61
C ARG A 116 -13.26 -2.95 11.97
N SER A 117 -12.09 -2.45 12.34
CA SER A 117 -11.39 -2.89 13.55
C SER A 117 -11.80 -2.06 14.77
N ALA A 118 -12.19 -2.73 15.83
CA ALA A 118 -12.39 -2.10 17.14
C ALA A 118 -11.09 -1.54 17.75
N PHE A 119 -9.92 -1.94 17.22
CA PHE A 119 -8.60 -1.53 17.71
C PHE A 119 -8.02 -0.34 16.95
N TYR A 120 -8.73 0.21 15.96
CA TYR A 120 -8.16 1.25 15.10
C TYR A 120 -7.76 2.52 15.88
N GLU A 121 -8.61 3.00 16.76
CA GLU A 121 -8.31 4.23 17.52
C GLU A 121 -7.09 4.05 18.44
N ASP A 122 -6.95 2.89 19.08
CA ASP A 122 -5.77 2.57 19.89
C ASP A 122 -4.52 2.45 19.01
N PHE A 123 -4.65 1.85 17.83
CA PHE A 123 -3.56 1.72 16.86
C PHE A 123 -3.11 3.09 16.34
N LYS A 124 -4.06 3.96 15.99
CA LYS A 124 -3.80 5.33 15.57
C LYS A 124 -3.11 6.14 16.65
N ALA A 125 -3.66 6.12 17.88
CA ALA A 125 -3.06 6.83 19.01
C ALA A 125 -1.63 6.37 19.32
N ASP A 126 -1.35 5.07 19.16
CA ASP A 126 0.00 4.53 19.28
C ASP A 126 0.94 5.04 18.18
N MET A 127 0.48 5.10 16.93
CA MET A 127 1.24 5.66 15.81
C MET A 127 1.60 7.13 16.04
N GLU A 128 0.61 7.94 16.41
CA GLU A 128 0.79 9.37 16.69
C GLU A 128 1.77 9.61 17.84
N LYS A 129 1.69 8.81 18.92
CA LYS A 129 2.63 8.82 20.03
C LYS A 129 4.07 8.52 19.59
N HIS A 130 4.27 7.78 18.52
CA HIS A 130 5.58 7.44 17.96
C HIS A 130 5.95 8.30 16.76
N HIS A 131 5.28 9.46 16.60
CA HIS A 131 5.55 10.46 15.55
C HIS A 131 5.32 9.95 14.12
N VAL A 132 4.44 8.98 13.92
CA VAL A 132 3.94 8.64 12.59
C VAL A 132 2.98 9.75 12.14
N THR A 133 3.13 10.22 10.92
CA THR A 133 2.18 11.16 10.32
C THR A 133 0.99 10.38 9.77
N VAL A 134 -0.13 10.39 10.50
CA VAL A 134 -1.39 9.78 10.08
C VAL A 134 -2.14 10.79 9.22
N LEU A 135 -2.42 10.44 7.97
CA LEU A 135 -3.10 11.31 7.01
C LEU A 135 -4.56 10.84 6.83
N GLU A 136 -5.49 11.59 7.41
CA GLU A 136 -6.93 11.36 7.29
C GLU A 136 -7.59 12.53 6.55
N ASN A 137 -7.55 12.49 5.21
CA ASN A 137 -7.98 13.54 4.31
C ASN A 137 -7.15 14.82 4.43
N GLU A 138 -5.86 14.64 4.66
CA GLU A 138 -4.91 15.70 4.96
C GLU A 138 -3.68 15.61 4.04
N ARG A 139 -2.83 16.62 4.13
CA ARG A 139 -1.55 16.67 3.42
C ARG A 139 -0.43 17.15 4.30
N TYR A 140 0.78 16.79 3.92
CA TYR A 140 2.02 17.15 4.60
C TYR A 140 3.07 17.63 3.59
N PHE A 141 3.76 18.72 3.91
CA PHE A 141 4.92 19.17 3.13
C PHE A 141 6.18 18.47 3.63
N LEU A 142 6.63 17.49 2.88
CA LEU A 142 7.90 16.83 3.17
C LEU A 142 9.03 17.69 2.60
N LYS A 143 9.94 18.13 3.48
CA LYS A 143 10.99 19.14 3.16
C LYS A 143 12.37 18.52 3.21
N LYS A 144 13.21 18.86 2.24
CA LYS A 144 14.63 18.50 2.16
C LYS A 144 15.39 19.67 1.54
N ASP A 145 16.42 20.14 2.23
CA ASP A 145 17.33 21.21 1.78
C ASP A 145 16.64 22.49 1.24
N GLY A 146 15.51 22.83 1.84
CA GLY A 146 14.71 24.02 1.47
C GLY A 146 13.64 23.78 0.40
N ALA A 147 13.67 22.67 -0.31
CA ALA A 147 12.66 22.26 -1.27
C ALA A 147 11.61 21.36 -0.63
N ALA A 148 10.41 21.34 -1.19
CA ALA A 148 9.30 20.54 -0.68
C ALA A 148 8.62 19.72 -1.78
N ILE A 149 8.24 18.50 -1.43
CA ILE A 149 7.24 17.71 -2.14
C ILE A 149 6.00 17.57 -1.26
N MET A 150 4.86 17.28 -1.87
CA MET A 150 3.61 17.10 -1.15
C MET A 150 3.32 15.63 -0.95
N VAL A 151 2.95 15.24 0.27
CA VAL A 151 2.36 13.93 0.57
C VAL A 151 0.92 14.18 1.05
N ALA A 152 -0.05 13.78 0.25
CA ALA A 152 -1.47 13.79 0.60
C ALA A 152 -1.91 12.38 0.98
N GLY A 153 -2.90 12.27 1.85
CA GLY A 153 -3.47 10.99 2.23
C GLY A 153 -4.97 11.08 2.44
N VAL A 154 -5.67 10.05 2.01
CA VAL A 154 -7.11 9.93 2.18
C VAL A 154 -7.46 8.70 3.02
N ARG A 155 -8.44 8.88 3.88
CA ARG A 155 -9.04 7.82 4.68
C ARG A 155 -9.82 6.86 3.79
N ASP A 156 -9.80 5.57 4.10
CA ASP A 156 -10.59 4.59 3.35
C ASP A 156 -12.10 4.88 3.48
N PRO A 157 -12.88 4.81 2.39
CA PRO A 157 -14.32 5.05 2.42
C PRO A 157 -15.09 4.17 3.42
N ARG A 158 -14.52 3.03 3.80
CA ARG A 158 -15.13 2.12 4.78
C ARG A 158 -15.48 2.79 6.12
N PHE A 159 -14.73 3.80 6.52
CA PHE A 159 -14.94 4.52 7.78
C PHE A 159 -16.24 5.33 7.83
N VAL A 160 -16.74 5.76 6.68
CA VAL A 160 -17.98 6.55 6.57
C VAL A 160 -19.16 5.71 6.04
N ARG A 161 -19.02 4.39 6.04
CA ARG A 161 -20.05 3.47 5.53
C ARG A 161 -21.41 3.69 6.17
N ASP A 162 -21.44 3.84 7.49
CA ASP A 162 -22.70 3.91 8.23
C ASP A 162 -23.41 5.24 7.96
N ASP A 163 -22.67 6.34 7.76
CA ASP A 163 -23.21 7.65 7.36
C ASP A 163 -23.85 7.63 5.96
N TRP A 164 -23.36 6.72 5.10
CA TRP A 164 -23.86 6.57 3.74
C TRP A 164 -24.89 5.44 3.60
N ALA A 165 -24.98 4.52 4.57
CA ALA A 165 -25.92 3.40 4.52
C ALA A 165 -27.38 3.86 4.46
N GLU A 166 -27.72 4.97 5.11
CA GLU A 166 -29.06 5.55 5.10
C GLU A 166 -29.49 6.09 3.74
N LYS A 167 -28.53 6.33 2.82
CA LYS A 167 -28.82 6.85 1.47
C LYS A 167 -29.23 5.78 0.47
N GLU A 168 -29.23 4.49 0.86
CA GLU A 168 -29.61 3.34 0.03
C GLU A 168 -28.90 3.27 -1.35
N LEU A 169 -27.70 3.83 -1.45
CA LEU A 169 -26.93 3.85 -2.69
C LEU A 169 -26.15 2.53 -2.89
N PRO A 170 -25.94 2.11 -4.16
CA PRO A 170 -25.00 1.03 -4.45
C PRO A 170 -23.62 1.31 -3.86
N LYS A 171 -22.92 0.24 -3.44
CA LYS A 171 -21.64 0.36 -2.74
C LYS A 171 -20.62 1.18 -3.52
N GLU A 172 -20.48 0.92 -4.80
CA GLU A 172 -19.53 1.59 -5.70
C GLU A 172 -19.79 3.09 -5.79
N VAL A 173 -21.07 3.49 -5.75
CA VAL A 173 -21.49 4.90 -5.85
C VAL A 173 -21.14 5.66 -4.59
N TRP A 174 -21.46 5.14 -3.41
CA TRP A 174 -21.17 5.86 -2.17
C TRP A 174 -19.67 5.84 -1.83
N GLU A 175 -18.95 4.74 -2.11
CA GLU A 175 -17.50 4.68 -1.90
C GLU A 175 -16.77 5.72 -2.77
N GLU A 176 -17.16 5.87 -4.04
CA GLU A 176 -16.59 6.90 -4.92
C GLU A 176 -16.91 8.32 -4.44
N ALA A 177 -18.17 8.57 -4.02
CA ALA A 177 -18.57 9.87 -3.51
C ALA A 177 -17.84 10.26 -2.22
N ALA A 178 -17.73 9.32 -1.27
CA ALA A 178 -16.97 9.53 -0.03
C ALA A 178 -15.49 9.78 -0.29
N LEU A 179 -14.91 9.04 -1.22
CA LEU A 179 -13.52 9.24 -1.59
C LEU A 179 -13.29 10.58 -2.32
N LYS A 180 -14.28 11.01 -3.11
CA LYS A 180 -14.23 12.32 -3.74
C LYS A 180 -14.22 13.45 -2.71
N GLU A 181 -15.08 13.41 -1.70
CA GLU A 181 -15.06 14.35 -0.57
C GLU A 181 -13.68 14.37 0.12
N ALA A 182 -13.12 13.20 0.41
CA ALA A 182 -11.80 13.06 1.03
C ALA A 182 -10.67 13.66 0.17
N LEU A 183 -10.73 13.48 -1.16
CA LEU A 183 -9.77 14.06 -2.10
C LEU A 183 -9.92 15.58 -2.19
N ASP A 184 -11.15 16.09 -2.24
CA ASP A 184 -11.43 17.53 -2.26
C ASP A 184 -10.81 18.21 -1.02
N ASP A 185 -10.90 17.59 0.17
CA ASP A 185 -10.28 18.08 1.41
C ASP A 185 -8.74 18.00 1.36
N ALA A 186 -8.19 16.82 1.06
CA ALA A 186 -6.76 16.57 1.06
C ALA A 186 -6.01 17.45 0.03
N THR A 187 -6.67 17.81 -1.08
CA THR A 187 -6.08 18.59 -2.16
C THR A 187 -6.58 20.04 -2.25
N ALA A 188 -7.39 20.50 -1.27
CA ALA A 188 -7.94 21.85 -1.25
C ALA A 188 -6.85 22.93 -1.40
N ASN A 189 -6.95 23.80 -2.41
CA ASN A 189 -5.98 24.85 -2.71
C ASN A 189 -4.53 24.36 -2.90
N LEU A 190 -4.34 23.12 -3.33
CA LEU A 190 -3.04 22.58 -3.66
C LEU A 190 -2.53 23.20 -4.97
N SER A 191 -1.34 23.80 -4.95
CA SER A 191 -0.69 24.25 -6.18
C SER A 191 -0.29 23.05 -7.04
N PRO A 192 -0.60 23.05 -8.35
CA PRO A 192 -0.16 22.02 -9.28
C PRO A 192 1.35 21.99 -9.52
N ASP A 193 2.10 22.98 -9.02
CA ASP A 193 3.56 23.09 -9.18
C ASP A 193 4.31 22.11 -8.26
N TYR A 194 3.71 21.68 -7.16
CA TYR A 194 4.31 20.67 -6.30
C TYR A 194 4.23 19.29 -6.91
N PHE A 195 5.34 18.53 -6.83
CA PHE A 195 5.27 17.09 -7.01
C PHE A 195 4.47 16.49 -5.85
N THR A 196 3.33 15.88 -6.19
CA THR A 196 2.36 15.41 -5.19
C THR A 196 2.24 13.89 -5.22
N ILE A 197 2.50 13.27 -4.07
CA ILE A 197 2.27 11.85 -3.81
C ILE A 197 0.96 11.71 -3.03
N LEU A 198 0.02 10.92 -3.54
CA LEU A 198 -1.20 10.53 -2.82
C LEU A 198 -1.01 9.13 -2.23
N LEU A 199 -1.26 9.00 -0.94
CA LEU A 199 -1.46 7.72 -0.28
C LEU A 199 -2.97 7.44 -0.27
N SER A 200 -3.38 6.35 -0.89
CA SER A 200 -4.77 5.88 -0.89
C SER A 200 -4.80 4.37 -1.03
N HIS A 201 -5.53 3.69 -0.15
CA HIS A 201 -5.53 2.24 -0.10
C HIS A 201 -6.11 1.59 -1.37
N ARG A 202 -7.10 2.23 -2.03
CA ARG A 202 -7.95 1.68 -3.10
C ARG A 202 -7.45 1.97 -4.52
N PRO A 203 -6.83 1.03 -5.23
CA PRO A 203 -6.34 1.25 -6.60
C PRO A 203 -7.45 1.34 -7.66
N GLU A 204 -8.63 0.77 -7.40
CA GLU A 204 -9.77 0.76 -8.32
C GLU A 204 -10.30 2.16 -8.64
N PHE A 205 -10.04 3.13 -7.78
CA PHE A 205 -10.40 4.52 -8.01
C PHE A 205 -9.34 5.32 -8.80
N TRP A 206 -8.39 4.64 -9.45
CA TRP A 206 -7.40 5.30 -10.29
C TRP A 206 -7.99 6.31 -11.31
N PRO A 207 -9.14 6.03 -11.99
CA PRO A 207 -9.76 7.03 -12.85
C PRO A 207 -10.15 8.32 -12.13
N LEU A 208 -10.61 8.23 -10.87
CA LEU A 208 -10.95 9.40 -10.05
C LEU A 208 -9.69 10.20 -9.66
N TYR A 209 -8.62 9.54 -9.23
CA TYR A 209 -7.38 10.21 -8.83
C TYR A 209 -6.75 11.03 -9.96
N GLN A 210 -6.94 10.63 -11.21
CA GLN A 210 -6.42 11.34 -12.37
C GLN A 210 -7.03 12.75 -12.54
N ALA A 211 -8.20 13.03 -11.97
CA ALA A 211 -8.84 14.32 -12.02
C ALA A 211 -8.25 15.36 -11.05
N TYR A 212 -7.39 14.93 -10.13
CA TYR A 212 -6.79 15.77 -9.09
C TYR A 212 -5.34 16.16 -9.41
N PRO A 213 -4.78 17.22 -8.80
CA PRO A 213 -3.38 17.64 -9.01
C PRO A 213 -2.40 16.71 -8.27
N ILE A 214 -2.41 15.44 -8.65
CA ILE A 214 -1.61 14.35 -8.07
C ILE A 214 -0.73 13.78 -9.17
N ASP A 215 0.55 13.55 -8.88
CA ASP A 215 1.51 13.02 -9.85
C ASP A 215 1.77 11.52 -9.65
N LEU A 216 1.78 11.06 -8.40
CA LEU A 216 2.00 9.66 -8.03
C LEU A 216 0.96 9.21 -7.01
N VAL A 217 0.32 8.08 -7.24
CA VAL A 217 -0.57 7.41 -6.28
C VAL A 217 0.08 6.13 -5.79
N LEU A 218 0.03 5.88 -4.47
CA LEU A 218 0.49 4.65 -3.85
C LEU A 218 -0.70 3.94 -3.23
N SER A 219 -0.95 2.70 -3.66
CA SER A 219 -2.09 1.90 -3.21
C SER A 219 -1.71 0.46 -2.87
N GLY A 220 -2.55 -0.19 -2.06
CA GLY A 220 -2.51 -1.60 -1.74
C GLY A 220 -3.78 -2.33 -2.17
N HIS A 221 -4.47 -2.98 -1.21
CA HIS A 221 -5.81 -3.56 -1.30
C HIS A 221 -5.99 -4.76 -2.25
N ALA A 222 -5.32 -4.75 -3.40
CA ALA A 222 -5.54 -5.73 -4.45
C ALA A 222 -4.81 -7.07 -4.22
N HIS A 223 -3.88 -7.13 -3.26
CA HIS A 223 -3.09 -8.32 -2.91
C HIS A 223 -2.47 -9.04 -4.11
N GLY A 224 -2.05 -8.30 -5.14
CA GLY A 224 -1.55 -8.88 -6.39
C GLY A 224 -2.59 -9.70 -7.14
N GLY A 225 -3.88 -9.61 -6.77
CA GLY A 225 -4.96 -10.44 -7.31
C GLY A 225 -4.98 -11.86 -6.75
N GLN A 226 -4.48 -12.07 -5.54
CA GLN A 226 -4.41 -13.28 -4.72
C GLN A 226 -3.60 -14.42 -5.37
N PHE A 227 -4.00 -14.90 -6.54
CA PHE A 227 -3.30 -15.89 -7.36
C PHE A 227 -2.86 -15.25 -8.66
N ARG A 228 -1.58 -15.38 -8.98
CA ARG A 228 -1.04 -14.94 -10.28
C ARG A 228 -0.62 -16.19 -11.05
N LEU A 229 -1.02 -16.26 -12.31
CA LEU A 229 -0.48 -17.24 -13.23
C LEU A 229 0.63 -16.57 -14.04
N PRO A 230 1.66 -17.30 -14.44
CA PRO A 230 2.67 -16.78 -15.35
C PRO A 230 2.02 -16.08 -16.56
N LEU A 231 2.44 -14.86 -16.87
CA LEU A 231 1.94 -14.05 -17.99
C LEU A 231 0.49 -13.51 -17.84
N THR A 232 -0.13 -13.62 -16.65
CA THR A 232 -1.44 -13.03 -16.40
C THR A 232 -1.38 -12.02 -15.25
N GLU A 233 -2.35 -11.08 -15.21
CA GLU A 233 -2.64 -10.31 -14.03
C GLU A 233 -3.26 -11.21 -12.94
N GLY A 234 -3.54 -10.66 -11.76
CA GLY A 234 -4.21 -11.40 -10.71
C GLY A 234 -5.59 -11.90 -11.12
N LEU A 235 -6.06 -12.99 -10.49
CA LEU A 235 -7.35 -13.59 -10.84
C LEU A 235 -8.53 -12.88 -10.20
N PHE A 236 -8.35 -12.33 -9.00
CA PHE A 236 -9.42 -11.66 -8.26
C PHE A 236 -8.84 -10.56 -7.35
N ALA A 237 -9.49 -9.40 -7.35
CA ALA A 237 -9.18 -8.36 -6.36
C ALA A 237 -10.49 -7.77 -5.78
N PRO A 238 -10.48 -7.38 -4.48
CA PRO A 238 -11.59 -6.67 -3.89
C PRO A 238 -11.88 -5.38 -4.66
N GLY A 239 -13.16 -4.99 -4.78
CA GLY A 239 -13.56 -3.80 -5.53
C GLY A 239 -13.46 -3.91 -7.05
N GLN A 240 -12.72 -4.90 -7.60
CA GLN A 240 -12.53 -5.08 -9.03
C GLN A 240 -13.09 -6.41 -9.58
N GLY A 241 -13.39 -7.38 -8.71
CA GLY A 241 -13.93 -8.68 -9.10
C GLY A 241 -12.92 -9.58 -9.80
N LEU A 242 -13.39 -10.34 -10.81
CA LEU A 242 -12.57 -11.25 -11.62
C LEU A 242 -11.82 -10.49 -12.73
N MET A 243 -10.61 -10.92 -13.04
CA MET A 243 -9.72 -10.32 -14.06
C MET A 243 -9.51 -8.81 -13.81
N PRO A 244 -9.07 -8.42 -12.60
CA PRO A 244 -8.91 -7.03 -12.21
C PRO A 244 -7.79 -6.35 -13.00
N LYS A 245 -7.89 -5.02 -13.18
CA LYS A 245 -6.92 -4.23 -13.95
C LYS A 245 -5.73 -3.77 -13.12
N TRP A 246 -5.98 -3.39 -11.86
CA TRP A 246 -4.97 -2.75 -11.00
C TRP A 246 -4.67 -3.65 -9.81
N THR A 247 -3.82 -4.65 -10.02
CA THR A 247 -3.48 -5.64 -8.99
C THR A 247 -2.09 -5.50 -8.44
N ALA A 248 -1.15 -5.06 -9.25
CA ALA A 248 0.25 -4.88 -8.88
C ALA A 248 0.97 -4.03 -9.92
N GLY A 249 2.12 -3.48 -9.54
CA GLY A 249 3.00 -2.81 -10.49
C GLY A 249 2.70 -1.34 -10.70
N ILE A 250 3.33 -0.75 -11.70
CA ILE A 250 3.18 0.65 -12.04
C ILE A 250 2.27 0.83 -13.26
N HIS A 251 1.24 1.67 -13.12
CA HIS A 251 0.31 2.04 -14.18
C HIS A 251 0.47 3.54 -14.47
N ARG A 252 0.52 3.93 -15.75
CA ARG A 252 0.76 5.32 -16.16
C ARG A 252 -0.37 5.81 -17.06
N ALA A 253 -0.84 7.02 -16.82
CA ALA A 253 -1.81 7.70 -17.66
C ALA A 253 -1.71 9.23 -17.49
N GLY A 254 -1.75 9.99 -18.58
CA GLY A 254 -1.81 11.45 -18.54
C GLY A 254 -0.64 12.13 -17.80
N GLY A 255 0.56 11.56 -17.84
CA GLY A 255 1.72 12.06 -17.09
C GLY A 255 1.74 11.69 -15.61
N LYS A 256 0.74 10.96 -15.12
CA LYS A 256 0.60 10.50 -13.74
C LYS A 256 0.90 9.02 -13.61
N ALA A 257 1.24 8.57 -12.40
CA ALA A 257 1.50 7.17 -12.11
C ALA A 257 0.69 6.67 -10.91
N LEU A 258 0.28 5.40 -10.96
CA LEU A 258 -0.24 4.63 -9.85
C LEU A 258 0.69 3.45 -9.62
N ILE A 259 1.17 3.26 -8.40
CA ILE A 259 1.86 2.05 -7.97
C ILE A 259 0.92 1.28 -7.06
N VAL A 260 0.70 0.01 -7.41
CA VAL A 260 -0.12 -0.92 -6.62
C VAL A 260 0.78 -1.98 -6.01
N SER A 261 0.81 -2.04 -4.68
CA SER A 261 1.55 -3.06 -3.95
C SER A 261 0.80 -4.39 -3.96
N ARG A 262 1.54 -5.49 -4.07
CA ARG A 262 1.01 -6.84 -3.84
C ARG A 262 0.73 -7.12 -2.36
N GLY A 263 1.12 -6.20 -1.48
CA GLY A 263 0.95 -6.33 -0.05
C GLY A 263 1.90 -7.35 0.59
N LEU A 264 1.98 -7.32 1.91
CA LEU A 264 2.83 -8.19 2.73
C LEU A 264 2.08 -9.42 3.24
N GLY A 265 0.94 -9.22 3.87
CA GLY A 265 0.14 -10.27 4.50
C GLY A 265 -0.89 -10.92 3.58
N ASN A 266 -1.69 -11.77 4.15
CA ASN A 266 -2.81 -12.46 3.49
C ASN A 266 -4.11 -12.22 4.27
N VAL A 267 -5.15 -11.82 3.57
CA VAL A 267 -6.52 -11.73 4.13
C VAL A 267 -7.18 -13.10 4.23
N THR A 268 -6.77 -14.04 3.38
CA THR A 268 -7.36 -15.38 3.30
C THR A 268 -6.40 -16.44 3.86
N LYS A 269 -6.94 -17.59 4.25
CA LYS A 269 -6.13 -18.75 4.63
C LYS A 269 -5.45 -19.44 3.43
N LEU A 270 -5.72 -18.94 2.21
CA LEU A 270 -5.13 -19.47 1.00
C LEU A 270 -3.70 -18.94 0.83
N PRO A 271 -2.73 -19.79 0.46
CA PRO A 271 -1.36 -19.34 0.25
C PRO A 271 -1.25 -18.40 -0.96
N ARG A 272 -0.22 -17.58 -0.98
CA ARG A 272 0.17 -16.82 -2.17
C ARG A 272 0.83 -17.77 -3.18
N LEU A 273 0.41 -17.70 -4.44
CA LEU A 273 1.00 -18.50 -5.52
C LEU A 273 1.48 -17.55 -6.63
N PHE A 274 2.77 -17.58 -6.93
CA PHE A 274 3.45 -16.67 -7.86
C PHE A 274 3.20 -15.19 -7.55
N ASN A 275 3.06 -14.89 -6.26
CA ASN A 275 2.60 -13.61 -5.75
C ASN A 275 3.25 -13.32 -4.38
N ASP A 276 4.57 -13.28 -4.36
CA ASP A 276 5.35 -13.13 -3.14
C ASP A 276 5.04 -11.78 -2.45
N PRO A 277 5.07 -11.72 -1.09
CA PRO A 277 4.97 -10.48 -0.34
C PRO A 277 5.98 -9.44 -0.82
N GLU A 278 5.53 -8.20 -0.95
CA GLU A 278 6.28 -7.17 -1.66
C GLU A 278 6.60 -5.96 -0.77
N ILE A 279 7.86 -5.54 -0.83
CA ILE A 279 8.35 -4.23 -0.38
C ILE A 279 8.64 -3.43 -1.64
N ILE A 280 8.05 -2.26 -1.78
CA ILE A 280 8.31 -1.40 -2.93
C ILE A 280 9.33 -0.34 -2.53
N ARG A 281 10.43 -0.21 -3.32
CA ARG A 281 11.34 0.92 -3.26
C ARG A 281 11.09 1.83 -4.46
N MET A 282 10.94 3.12 -4.20
CA MET A 282 10.80 4.15 -5.23
C MET A 282 11.99 5.09 -5.17
N THR A 283 12.55 5.43 -6.31
CA THR A 283 13.59 6.46 -6.44
C THR A 283 13.03 7.62 -7.25
N LEU A 284 13.06 8.82 -6.69
CA LEU A 284 12.70 10.03 -7.42
C LEU A 284 13.84 10.49 -8.33
N ARG A 285 13.48 10.98 -9.52
CA ARG A 285 14.41 11.59 -10.48
C ARG A 285 13.88 12.91 -10.97
N ALA A 286 14.58 13.97 -10.65
CA ALA A 286 14.32 15.27 -11.24
C ALA A 286 14.65 15.19 -12.74
N LYS A 287 13.72 15.62 -13.58
CA LYS A 287 13.99 15.73 -15.00
C LYS A 287 14.80 17.02 -15.19
N GLY A 288 16.10 16.88 -15.42
CA GLY A 288 16.96 18.02 -15.71
C GLY A 288 16.45 18.81 -16.92
N ASP A 289 16.67 20.12 -16.89
CA ASP A 289 16.48 20.98 -18.06
C ASP A 289 17.37 20.45 -19.18
N ALA A 290 16.74 20.02 -20.31
CA ALA A 290 17.43 19.51 -21.48
C ALA A 290 17.94 20.65 -22.36
#